data_9d8d0ced2f403b881ac6e9f0f17bbeb5
#
_entry.id   9d8d0ced2f403b881ac6e9f0f17bbeb5
#
_cell.length_a   1.000
_cell.length_b   1.000
_cell.length_c   1.000
_cell.angle_alpha   90.00
_cell.angle_beta   90.00
_cell.angle_gamma   90.00
#
_symmetry.space_group_name_H-M   'P 1'
#
loop_
_entity.id
_entity.type
_entity.pdbx_description
1 polymer ?
#
loop_
_entity_poly.entity_id
_entity_poly.type
_entity_poly.pdbx_seq_one_letter_code
_entity_poly.pdbx_strand_id
1 'polypeptide(L)'
;MKVAKLHFTLVLFLAVTATTKAQEIPRSCDLEFPPGTGTRANVVTDATGNRITYLGGGIVARCIGQGNKLTADSAQQYESERRLFLVGNVHYTEPRATVTSRTMTYYQNDDHLHAEGDVVAVQSNGSTLRGPTADYYRSTPQRPLTRMFAPGRPTVTLVQKDTSGRGRPPDTAHVVANTITMEGDSLVYASGQVQITRPDLLATGDSAFMDSGHDFARLMREPSVQGKGTRAFTLTGGVIDVYSRNRQVERVVATPKGHALSKDLELVADSIDLRMQSNQLQRAIAWGVGRAHAISPDREIIADSIDAIMPGQRVREVRALRNAYAESNPDSGVVSSQRDWMSGDTIVAHFDSLVGTDTSSKPRIREIVAEGNARSFYQMKNSKGPQTEPTVNYVRGRIIDIIFENAKVATVTVTDKATGVLIEPAAASTGEKPGAVPTKTKPPATVKPPAVVRPPVVPL
;
A
#
# COMPACT_ATOMS: atom_id res chain seq x y z
N MET A 1 20.02 22.47 -81.61
CA MET A 1 21.25 21.82 -81.14
C MET A 1 21.77 22.57 -79.93
N LYS A 2 21.54 22.06 -78.69
CA LYS A 2 22.18 22.55 -77.46
C LYS A 2 22.76 21.36 -76.74
N VAL A 3 24.08 21.38 -76.61
CA VAL A 3 24.89 20.33 -76.01
C VAL A 3 24.81 20.46 -74.48
N ALA A 4 24.31 19.42 -73.76
CA ALA A 4 24.30 19.40 -72.26
C ALA A 4 25.68 18.85 -71.82
N LYS A 5 26.36 19.66 -70.98
CA LYS A 5 27.59 19.26 -70.28
C LYS A 5 27.19 18.49 -69.00
N LEU A 6 27.62 17.24 -68.97
CA LEU A 6 27.53 16.34 -67.82
C LEU A 6 28.72 16.62 -66.90
N HIS A 7 28.46 17.15 -65.68
CA HIS A 7 29.48 17.29 -64.63
C HIS A 7 29.48 16.05 -63.77
N PHE A 8 30.56 15.32 -63.79
CA PHE A 8 30.83 14.15 -62.95
C PHE A 8 31.47 14.63 -61.66
N THR A 9 30.69 14.68 -60.60
CA THR A 9 31.20 15.03 -59.26
C THR A 9 31.70 13.76 -58.57
N LEU A 10 33.00 13.66 -58.42
CA LEU A 10 33.69 12.57 -57.70
C LEU A 10 33.50 12.80 -56.20
N VAL A 11 32.65 11.99 -55.55
CA VAL A 11 32.49 12.00 -54.07
C VAL A 11 33.56 11.10 -53.48
N LEU A 12 34.53 11.73 -52.85
CA LEU A 12 35.60 11.07 -52.11
C LEU A 12 35.02 10.60 -50.74
N PHE A 13 34.78 9.28 -50.59
CA PHE A 13 34.42 8.68 -49.31
C PHE A 13 35.67 8.62 -48.42
N LEU A 14 35.76 9.53 -47.43
CA LEU A 14 36.68 9.37 -46.32
C LEU A 14 36.14 8.26 -45.41
N ALA A 15 36.72 7.09 -45.44
CA ALA A 15 36.49 6.02 -44.47
C ALA A 15 37.12 6.45 -43.12
N VAL A 16 36.30 6.96 -42.22
CA VAL A 16 36.69 7.15 -40.82
C VAL A 16 36.71 5.76 -40.18
N THR A 17 37.89 5.17 -40.04
CA THR A 17 38.10 3.98 -39.22
C THR A 17 37.92 4.38 -37.76
N ALA A 18 36.69 4.27 -37.24
CA ALA A 18 36.43 4.28 -35.80
C ALA A 18 37.12 3.05 -35.20
N THR A 19 38.27 3.26 -34.57
CA THR A 19 38.85 2.26 -33.67
C THR A 19 37.90 2.10 -32.51
N THR A 20 36.99 1.13 -32.59
CA THR A 20 36.26 0.63 -31.42
C THR A 20 37.33 0.08 -30.48
N LYS A 21 37.61 0.84 -29.40
CA LYS A 21 38.26 0.23 -28.23
C LYS A 21 37.39 -0.94 -27.84
N ALA A 22 37.89 -2.16 -28.09
CA ALA A 22 37.29 -3.35 -27.52
C ALA A 22 37.17 -3.08 -26.01
N GLN A 23 35.94 -3.04 -25.51
CA GLN A 23 35.66 -2.90 -24.08
C GLN A 23 36.23 -4.18 -23.47
N GLU A 24 37.39 -4.08 -22.80
CA GLU A 24 38.00 -5.22 -22.13
C GLU A 24 36.92 -5.78 -21.17
N ILE A 25 36.55 -7.03 -21.40
CA ILE A 25 35.70 -7.82 -20.50
C ILE A 25 36.41 -7.76 -19.14
N PRO A 26 35.78 -7.25 -18.08
CA PRO A 26 36.41 -7.23 -16.77
C PRO A 26 36.82 -8.65 -16.43
N ARG A 27 38.12 -8.89 -16.31
CA ARG A 27 38.67 -10.18 -15.93
C ARG A 27 38.22 -10.49 -14.52
N SER A 28 37.99 -11.76 -14.20
CA SER A 28 37.85 -12.24 -12.82
C SER A 28 38.96 -11.60 -11.97
N CYS A 29 38.66 -11.27 -10.71
CA CYS A 29 39.61 -10.60 -9.83
C CYS A 29 40.95 -11.34 -9.75
N ASP A 30 42.03 -10.71 -10.19
CA ASP A 30 43.40 -11.13 -9.91
C ASP A 30 43.84 -10.44 -8.61
N LEU A 31 43.99 -11.25 -7.54
CA LEU A 31 44.35 -10.76 -6.22
C LEU A 31 45.82 -10.38 -6.15
N GLU A 32 46.07 -9.16 -5.69
CA GLU A 32 47.36 -8.64 -5.31
C GLU A 32 47.43 -8.46 -3.79
N PHE A 33 48.56 -8.83 -3.21
CA PHE A 33 48.89 -8.58 -1.81
C PHE A 33 50.00 -7.50 -1.77
N PRO A 34 49.65 -6.21 -1.51
CA PRO A 34 50.63 -5.14 -1.52
C PRO A 34 51.77 -5.40 -0.53
N PRO A 35 53.03 -5.14 -0.90
CA PRO A 35 54.17 -5.27 0.00
C PRO A 35 54.12 -4.25 1.12
N GLY A 36 54.65 -4.60 2.29
CA GLY A 36 54.77 -3.68 3.42
C GLY A 36 53.64 -3.71 4.44
N THR A 37 52.66 -4.60 4.31
CA THR A 37 51.50 -4.72 5.22
C THR A 37 51.80 -5.54 6.49
N GLY A 38 53.05 -6.03 6.71
CA GLY A 38 53.38 -6.92 7.82
C GLY A 38 52.90 -8.37 7.61
N THR A 39 52.32 -8.68 6.47
CA THR A 39 51.79 -10.01 6.13
C THR A 39 52.93 -11.05 6.09
N ARG A 40 52.75 -12.14 6.84
CA ARG A 40 53.60 -13.34 6.77
C ARG A 40 52.89 -14.40 5.96
N ALA A 41 53.60 -15.03 5.01
CA ALA A 41 53.04 -16.10 4.21
C ALA A 41 53.80 -17.43 4.44
N ASN A 42 53.03 -18.52 4.55
CA ASN A 42 53.55 -19.88 4.57
C ASN A 42 52.81 -20.71 3.53
N VAL A 43 53.49 -21.34 2.65
CA VAL A 43 52.92 -22.15 1.52
C VAL A 43 53.02 -23.61 1.88
N VAL A 44 51.93 -24.33 1.84
CA VAL A 44 51.84 -25.77 2.04
C VAL A 44 51.27 -26.39 0.78
N THR A 45 51.91 -27.45 0.28
CA THR A 45 51.38 -28.27 -0.80
C THR A 45 50.84 -29.55 -0.20
N ASP A 46 49.53 -29.83 -0.47
CA ASP A 46 48.91 -31.06 0.02
C ASP A 46 49.35 -32.31 -0.77
N ALA A 47 48.90 -33.50 -0.33
CA ALA A 47 49.23 -34.77 -0.99
C ALA A 47 48.71 -34.90 -2.42
N THR A 48 47.77 -34.06 -2.80
CA THR A 48 47.18 -34.01 -4.20
C THR A 48 47.86 -32.98 -5.09
N GLY A 49 48.84 -32.23 -4.54
CA GLY A 49 49.59 -31.19 -5.27
C GLY A 49 48.93 -29.82 -5.21
N ASN A 50 47.82 -29.63 -4.49
CA ASN A 50 47.18 -28.33 -4.34
C ASN A 50 47.99 -27.43 -3.39
N ARG A 51 48.20 -26.20 -3.79
CA ARG A 51 48.86 -25.19 -3.00
C ARG A 51 47.90 -24.39 -2.13
N ILE A 52 48.17 -24.34 -0.83
CA ILE A 52 47.43 -23.53 0.12
C ILE A 52 48.42 -22.54 0.75
N THR A 53 48.14 -21.25 0.58
CA THR A 53 48.96 -20.19 1.18
C THR A 53 48.26 -19.66 2.43
N TYR A 54 48.88 -19.84 3.60
CA TYR A 54 48.44 -19.29 4.85
C TYR A 54 49.03 -17.90 5.04
N LEU A 55 48.20 -16.91 5.30
CA LEU A 55 48.57 -15.51 5.47
C LEU A 55 48.20 -15.05 6.89
N GLY A 56 49.09 -14.37 7.57
CA GLY A 56 48.88 -13.86 8.95
C GLY A 56 49.59 -12.54 9.17
N GLY A 57 49.27 -11.86 10.28
CA GLY A 57 49.89 -10.58 10.65
C GLY A 57 49.20 -9.36 10.01
N GLY A 58 47.95 -9.48 9.70
CA GLY A 58 47.18 -8.45 8.98
C GLY A 58 47.24 -8.62 7.46
N ILE A 59 46.11 -8.76 6.85
CA ILE A 59 45.97 -9.02 5.39
C ILE A 59 45.39 -7.79 4.72
N VAL A 60 46.02 -7.41 3.62
CA VAL A 60 45.46 -6.50 2.63
C VAL A 60 45.55 -7.18 1.29
N ALA A 61 44.41 -7.42 0.65
CA ALA A 61 44.31 -7.93 -0.70
C ALA A 61 43.49 -6.94 -1.57
N ARG A 62 43.82 -6.84 -2.84
CA ARG A 62 43.14 -5.98 -3.82
C ARG A 62 42.96 -6.72 -5.13
N CYS A 63 41.86 -6.47 -5.83
CA CYS A 63 41.76 -6.86 -7.22
C CYS A 63 42.42 -5.79 -8.10
N ILE A 64 43.35 -6.21 -8.91
CA ILE A 64 44.10 -5.30 -9.80
C ILE A 64 43.12 -4.54 -10.71
N GLY A 65 43.20 -3.20 -10.68
CA GLY A 65 42.43 -2.32 -11.59
C GLY A 65 40.92 -2.23 -11.28
N GLN A 66 40.40 -2.81 -10.16
CA GLN A 66 38.96 -2.85 -9.89
C GLN A 66 38.51 -1.98 -8.71
N GLY A 67 39.44 -1.35 -8.01
CA GLY A 67 39.15 -0.40 -6.91
C GLY A 67 38.53 -1.02 -5.65
N ASN A 68 38.55 -2.35 -5.52
CA ASN A 68 38.13 -3.06 -4.32
C ASN A 68 39.29 -3.45 -3.43
N LYS A 69 38.99 -3.63 -2.14
CA LYS A 69 39.97 -3.97 -1.09
C LYS A 69 39.34 -4.93 -0.10
N LEU A 70 40.11 -5.94 0.27
CA LEU A 70 39.82 -6.90 1.34
C LEU A 70 40.86 -6.72 2.45
N THR A 71 40.43 -6.68 3.71
CA THR A 71 41.32 -6.72 4.87
C THR A 71 40.83 -7.72 5.90
N ALA A 72 41.75 -8.39 6.61
CA ALA A 72 41.45 -9.36 7.67
C ALA A 72 42.65 -9.54 8.58
N ASP A 73 42.49 -10.22 9.72
CA ASP A 73 43.58 -10.59 10.59
C ASP A 73 44.43 -11.71 9.98
N SER A 74 43.81 -12.68 9.34
CA SER A 74 44.46 -13.80 8.66
C SER A 74 43.64 -14.26 7.45
N ALA A 75 44.28 -15.02 6.53
CA ALA A 75 43.61 -15.62 5.38
C ALA A 75 44.25 -16.94 4.95
N GLN A 76 43.49 -17.72 4.19
CA GLN A 76 43.95 -18.94 3.51
C GLN A 76 43.56 -18.81 2.05
N GLN A 77 44.56 -18.85 1.17
CA GLN A 77 44.36 -18.83 -0.28
C GLN A 77 44.50 -20.26 -0.83
N TYR A 78 43.45 -20.73 -1.44
CA TYR A 78 43.38 -22.01 -2.13
C TYR A 78 43.51 -21.77 -3.64
N GLU A 79 44.73 -21.98 -4.17
CA GLU A 79 45.10 -21.61 -5.54
C GLU A 79 44.26 -22.37 -6.60
N SER A 80 44.09 -23.69 -6.43
CA SER A 80 43.37 -24.55 -7.36
C SER A 80 41.88 -24.24 -7.40
N GLU A 81 41.30 -23.79 -6.27
CA GLU A 81 39.88 -23.43 -6.16
C GLU A 81 39.61 -21.96 -6.49
N ARG A 82 40.67 -21.15 -6.67
CA ARG A 82 40.60 -19.70 -6.83
C ARG A 82 39.74 -19.06 -5.72
N ARG A 83 39.98 -19.48 -4.47
CA ARG A 83 39.20 -19.11 -3.27
C ARG A 83 40.15 -18.52 -2.21
N LEU A 84 39.69 -17.39 -1.62
CA LEU A 84 40.35 -16.76 -0.48
C LEU A 84 39.40 -16.80 0.71
N PHE A 85 39.81 -17.50 1.79
CA PHE A 85 39.10 -17.54 3.05
C PHE A 85 39.76 -16.57 4.04
N LEU A 86 39.01 -15.62 4.57
CA LEU A 86 39.47 -14.56 5.48
C LEU A 86 38.86 -14.75 6.86
N VAL A 87 39.63 -14.49 7.90
CA VAL A 87 39.24 -14.69 9.28
C VAL A 87 39.68 -13.50 10.16
N GLY A 88 38.79 -13.02 10.98
CA GLY A 88 38.97 -11.95 11.95
C GLY A 88 38.91 -10.56 11.34
N ASN A 89 38.04 -9.71 11.87
CA ASN A 89 37.87 -8.30 11.48
C ASN A 89 37.84 -8.10 9.96
N VAL A 90 37.05 -8.94 9.27
CA VAL A 90 37.03 -8.92 7.81
C VAL A 90 36.27 -7.70 7.29
N HIS A 91 36.92 -6.95 6.39
CA HIS A 91 36.31 -5.80 5.70
C HIS A 91 36.52 -5.95 4.19
N TYR A 92 35.44 -5.92 3.44
CA TYR A 92 35.43 -5.73 2.01
C TYR A 92 34.94 -4.31 1.68
N THR A 93 35.63 -3.64 0.79
CA THR A 93 35.26 -2.29 0.36
C THR A 93 35.36 -2.18 -1.15
N GLU A 94 34.34 -1.63 -1.78
CA GLU A 94 34.32 -1.21 -3.17
C GLU A 94 33.54 0.12 -3.28
N PRO A 95 33.56 0.83 -4.43
CA PRO A 95 32.89 2.13 -4.56
C PRO A 95 31.38 2.12 -4.26
N ARG A 96 30.70 0.97 -4.43
CA ARG A 96 29.25 0.85 -4.26
C ARG A 96 28.83 0.23 -2.92
N ALA A 97 29.73 -0.52 -2.28
CA ALA A 97 29.38 -1.25 -1.06
C ALA A 97 30.58 -1.46 -0.14
N THR A 98 30.29 -1.56 1.15
CA THR A 98 31.23 -2.06 2.17
C THR A 98 30.55 -3.22 2.88
N VAL A 99 31.26 -4.35 3.07
CA VAL A 99 30.76 -5.51 3.80
C VAL A 99 31.76 -5.84 4.91
N THR A 100 31.27 -6.00 6.13
CA THR A 100 32.05 -6.43 7.30
C THR A 100 31.49 -7.70 7.88
N SER A 101 32.36 -8.59 8.42
CA SER A 101 31.95 -9.86 9.02
C SER A 101 33.06 -10.43 9.90
N ARG A 102 32.78 -11.53 10.60
CA ARG A 102 33.84 -12.29 11.33
C ARG A 102 34.67 -13.14 10.38
N THR A 103 34.02 -13.79 9.42
CA THR A 103 34.68 -14.57 8.35
C THR A 103 34.11 -14.22 7.01
N MET A 104 34.91 -14.40 5.96
CA MET A 104 34.45 -14.16 4.58
C MET A 104 35.19 -15.08 3.63
N THR A 105 34.45 -15.68 2.69
CA THR A 105 35.04 -16.43 1.59
C THR A 105 34.85 -15.65 0.30
N TYR A 106 35.91 -15.37 -0.41
CA TYR A 106 35.86 -14.77 -1.74
C TYR A 106 36.15 -15.81 -2.81
N TYR A 107 35.15 -16.03 -3.67
CA TYR A 107 35.24 -16.91 -4.84
C TYR A 107 35.56 -16.06 -6.07
N GLN A 108 36.80 -16.13 -6.54
CA GLN A 108 37.28 -15.27 -7.63
C GLN A 108 36.59 -15.55 -8.97
N ASN A 109 36.18 -16.82 -9.22
CA ASN A 109 35.57 -17.21 -10.48
C ASN A 109 34.20 -16.57 -10.71
N ASP A 110 33.45 -16.37 -9.65
CA ASP A 110 32.07 -15.91 -9.68
C ASP A 110 31.92 -14.45 -9.23
N ASP A 111 33.04 -13.82 -8.85
CA ASP A 111 33.02 -12.51 -8.16
C ASP A 111 32.01 -12.50 -7.01
N HIS A 112 32.05 -13.56 -6.17
CA HIS A 112 31.12 -13.85 -5.10
C HIS A 112 31.84 -13.80 -3.75
N LEU A 113 31.23 -13.09 -2.80
CA LEU A 113 31.64 -12.99 -1.41
C LEU A 113 30.58 -13.66 -0.53
N HIS A 114 30.97 -14.66 0.23
CA HIS A 114 30.15 -15.25 1.27
C HIS A 114 30.64 -14.78 2.63
N ALA A 115 29.84 -13.97 3.36
CA ALA A 115 30.16 -13.37 4.64
C ALA A 115 29.38 -14.04 5.77
N GLU A 116 30.05 -14.35 6.88
CA GLU A 116 29.44 -14.99 8.04
C GLU A 116 29.85 -14.29 9.35
N GLY A 117 28.92 -14.24 10.28
CA GLY A 117 29.09 -13.72 11.62
C GLY A 117 29.03 -12.20 11.69
N ASP A 118 27.96 -11.69 12.28
CA ASP A 118 27.71 -10.26 12.50
C ASP A 118 27.86 -9.41 11.23
N VAL A 119 27.31 -9.92 10.13
CA VAL A 119 27.44 -9.26 8.83
C VAL A 119 26.75 -7.89 8.83
N VAL A 120 27.51 -6.87 8.41
CA VAL A 120 26.98 -5.54 8.13
C VAL A 120 27.41 -5.14 6.73
N ALA A 121 26.44 -4.88 5.86
CA ALA A 121 26.70 -4.36 4.53
C ALA A 121 26.09 -2.96 4.41
N VAL A 122 26.88 -2.02 3.90
CA VAL A 122 26.45 -0.61 3.69
C VAL A 122 26.62 -0.27 2.23
N GLN A 123 25.54 0.18 1.60
CA GLN A 123 25.56 0.66 0.21
C GLN A 123 25.94 2.14 0.13
N SER A 124 26.38 2.58 -1.04
CA SER A 124 26.78 3.98 -1.30
C SER A 124 25.65 5.00 -1.06
N ASN A 125 24.38 4.58 -1.17
CA ASN A 125 23.20 5.39 -0.85
C ASN A 125 22.96 5.56 0.67
N GLY A 126 23.68 4.82 1.51
CA GLY A 126 23.57 4.79 2.98
C GLY A 126 22.65 3.68 3.50
N SER A 127 22.01 2.91 2.64
CA SER A 127 21.20 1.75 3.06
C SER A 127 22.09 0.68 3.70
N THR A 128 21.61 0.06 4.76
CA THR A 128 22.40 -0.89 5.57
C THR A 128 21.64 -2.19 5.75
N LEU A 129 22.30 -3.31 5.46
CA LEU A 129 21.83 -4.67 5.80
C LEU A 129 22.62 -5.19 6.99
N ARG A 130 21.94 -5.87 7.92
CA ARG A 130 22.51 -6.58 9.06
C ARG A 130 21.91 -7.98 9.13
N GLY A 131 22.76 -8.99 9.33
CA GLY A 131 22.30 -10.37 9.43
C GLY A 131 23.40 -11.32 9.87
N PRO A 132 23.08 -12.60 10.11
CA PRO A 132 24.07 -13.61 10.47
C PRO A 132 25.00 -13.97 9.31
N THR A 133 24.45 -14.00 8.09
CA THR A 133 25.18 -14.35 6.85
C THR A 133 24.69 -13.48 5.69
N ALA A 134 25.53 -13.28 4.70
CA ALA A 134 25.16 -12.67 3.43
C ALA A 134 26.06 -13.14 2.28
N ASP A 135 25.47 -13.35 1.12
CA ASP A 135 26.12 -13.59 -0.14
C ASP A 135 26.08 -12.31 -0.96
N TYR A 136 27.23 -11.80 -1.35
CA TYR A 136 27.35 -10.60 -2.18
C TYR A 136 27.97 -10.95 -3.52
N TYR A 137 27.24 -10.73 -4.60
CA TYR A 137 27.66 -10.92 -5.97
C TYR A 137 27.93 -9.56 -6.61
N ARG A 138 29.16 -9.34 -7.03
CA ARG A 138 29.56 -8.12 -7.73
C ARG A 138 28.93 -8.05 -9.13
N SER A 139 28.82 -6.85 -9.68
CA SER A 139 28.39 -6.69 -11.06
C SER A 139 29.44 -7.22 -12.03
N THR A 140 28.99 -7.96 -13.03
CA THR A 140 29.80 -8.48 -14.15
C THR A 140 29.07 -8.17 -15.45
N PRO A 141 29.70 -8.33 -16.63
CA PRO A 141 29.00 -8.16 -17.90
C PRO A 141 27.78 -9.09 -18.05
N GLN A 142 27.81 -10.27 -17.44
CA GLN A 142 26.73 -11.24 -17.46
C GLN A 142 25.68 -10.95 -16.37
N ARG A 143 26.07 -10.27 -15.31
CA ARG A 143 25.22 -9.81 -14.21
C ARG A 143 25.46 -8.32 -13.98
N PRO A 144 24.77 -7.43 -14.71
CA PRO A 144 25.03 -5.99 -14.68
C PRO A 144 24.68 -5.33 -13.34
N LEU A 145 23.77 -5.92 -12.56
CA LEU A 145 23.43 -5.46 -11.21
C LEU A 145 24.20 -6.26 -10.16
N THR A 146 24.66 -5.60 -9.12
CA THR A 146 25.11 -6.27 -7.89
C THR A 146 23.93 -6.97 -7.26
N ARG A 147 24.16 -8.09 -6.57
CA ARG A 147 23.12 -8.81 -5.83
C ARG A 147 23.64 -9.17 -4.44
N MET A 148 22.84 -8.88 -3.44
CA MET A 148 23.09 -9.31 -2.07
C MET A 148 21.91 -10.16 -1.60
N PHE A 149 22.19 -11.36 -1.14
CA PHE A 149 21.23 -12.28 -0.58
C PHE A 149 21.56 -12.53 0.89
N ALA A 150 20.62 -12.34 1.79
CA ALA A 150 20.80 -12.54 3.22
C ALA A 150 19.65 -13.38 3.80
N PRO A 151 19.93 -14.62 4.22
CA PRO A 151 19.02 -15.45 5.01
C PRO A 151 19.19 -15.22 6.50
N GLY A 152 18.37 -15.89 7.32
CA GLY A 152 18.51 -15.89 8.78
C GLY A 152 17.92 -14.67 9.46
N ARG A 153 16.81 -14.15 8.92
CA ARG A 153 16.04 -13.01 9.45
C ARG A 153 16.85 -11.72 9.52
N PRO A 154 17.42 -11.29 8.39
CA PRO A 154 18.17 -10.04 8.33
C PRO A 154 17.25 -8.82 8.53
N THR A 155 17.89 -7.70 8.88
CA THR A 155 17.27 -6.38 8.94
C THR A 155 17.90 -5.48 7.91
N VAL A 156 17.08 -4.77 7.12
CA VAL A 156 17.55 -3.74 6.20
C VAL A 156 17.00 -2.39 6.65
N THR A 157 17.87 -1.39 6.74
CA THR A 157 17.50 0.02 6.89
C THR A 157 17.69 0.68 5.53
N LEU A 158 16.59 1.00 4.88
CA LEU A 158 16.58 1.72 3.61
C LEU A 158 16.61 3.23 3.89
N VAL A 159 17.54 3.93 3.25
CA VAL A 159 17.68 5.38 3.36
C VAL A 159 17.14 6.04 2.10
N GLN A 160 16.10 6.84 2.25
CA GLN A 160 15.53 7.65 1.18
C GLN A 160 16.10 9.07 1.26
N LYS A 161 16.93 9.44 0.27
CA LYS A 161 17.51 10.80 0.18
C LYS A 161 16.44 11.81 -0.21
N ASP A 162 16.57 13.04 0.30
CA ASP A 162 15.71 14.15 -0.09
C ASP A 162 16.05 14.61 -1.52
N THR A 163 15.19 14.30 -2.47
CA THR A 163 15.31 14.78 -3.86
C THR A 163 14.65 16.15 -4.06
N SER A 164 13.95 16.69 -3.06
CA SER A 164 13.24 17.98 -3.15
C SER A 164 14.16 19.20 -2.98
N GLY A 165 15.43 19.00 -2.64
CA GLY A 165 16.41 20.07 -2.40
C GLY A 165 16.16 20.91 -1.13
N ARG A 166 15.21 20.48 -0.27
CA ARG A 166 14.85 21.25 0.96
C ARG A 166 15.71 20.90 2.17
N GLY A 167 16.75 20.05 2.01
CA GLY A 167 17.71 19.73 3.07
C GLY A 167 17.09 18.98 4.26
N ARG A 168 15.97 18.27 4.07
CA ARG A 168 15.35 17.47 5.13
C ARG A 168 16.24 16.27 5.47
N PRO A 169 16.31 15.84 6.75
CA PRO A 169 17.02 14.65 7.12
C PRO A 169 16.46 13.45 6.33
N PRO A 170 17.32 12.45 6.00
CA PRO A 170 16.87 11.27 5.28
C PRO A 170 15.75 10.55 6.07
N ASP A 171 14.73 10.12 5.36
CA ASP A 171 13.71 9.24 5.93
C ASP A 171 14.19 7.79 5.86
N THR A 172 13.82 6.97 6.83
CA THR A 172 14.24 5.58 6.91
C THR A 172 13.05 4.62 6.96
N ALA A 173 13.18 3.52 6.23
CA ALA A 173 12.29 2.38 6.36
C ALA A 173 13.10 1.19 6.88
N HIS A 174 12.59 0.52 7.91
CA HIS A 174 13.19 -0.69 8.46
C HIS A 174 12.42 -1.90 7.94
N VAL A 175 13.13 -2.81 7.30
CA VAL A 175 12.58 -4.05 6.72
C VAL A 175 13.18 -5.24 7.43
N VAL A 176 12.34 -6.14 7.93
CA VAL A 176 12.72 -7.42 8.52
C VAL A 176 11.98 -8.54 7.79
N ALA A 177 12.66 -9.60 7.41
CA ALA A 177 12.08 -10.77 6.76
C ALA A 177 12.94 -12.02 7.01
N ASN A 178 12.42 -13.22 6.70
CA ASN A 178 13.22 -14.44 6.83
C ASN A 178 14.40 -14.42 5.85
N THR A 179 14.19 -13.89 4.64
CA THR A 179 15.24 -13.66 3.64
C THR A 179 15.05 -12.31 2.98
N ILE A 180 16.15 -11.64 2.66
CA ILE A 180 16.16 -10.40 1.89
C ILE A 180 17.15 -10.52 0.75
N THR A 181 16.73 -10.14 -0.46
CA THR A 181 17.59 -9.95 -1.63
C THR A 181 17.56 -8.48 -2.02
N MET A 182 18.75 -7.90 -2.20
CA MET A 182 18.91 -6.54 -2.73
C MET A 182 19.58 -6.64 -4.09
N GLU A 183 19.07 -5.95 -5.11
CA GLU A 183 19.64 -5.90 -6.44
C GLU A 183 19.90 -4.46 -6.88
N GLY A 184 21.13 -4.17 -7.29
CA GLY A 184 21.58 -2.82 -7.56
C GLY A 184 21.38 -1.90 -6.34
N ASP A 185 21.05 -0.65 -6.62
CA ASP A 185 20.92 0.38 -5.59
C ASP A 185 19.46 0.65 -5.17
N SER A 186 18.47 0.02 -5.82
CA SER A 186 17.06 0.37 -5.67
C SER A 186 16.10 -0.77 -5.40
N LEU A 187 16.44 -2.01 -5.81
CA LEU A 187 15.49 -3.13 -5.73
C LEU A 187 15.71 -3.95 -4.46
N VAL A 188 14.63 -4.22 -3.74
CA VAL A 188 14.63 -5.06 -2.53
C VAL A 188 13.48 -6.06 -2.61
N TYR A 189 13.80 -7.33 -2.44
CA TYR A 189 12.85 -8.44 -2.34
C TYR A 189 12.94 -9.02 -0.93
N ALA A 190 11.85 -9.03 -0.20
CA ALA A 190 11.75 -9.60 1.13
C ALA A 190 10.77 -10.77 1.12
N SER A 191 11.11 -11.88 1.76
CA SER A 191 10.27 -13.08 1.80
C SER A 191 10.27 -13.74 3.17
N GLY A 192 9.12 -14.20 3.58
CA GLY A 192 8.82 -14.84 4.85
C GLY A 192 8.68 -13.85 6.01
N GLN A 193 7.47 -13.70 6.53
CA GLN A 193 7.17 -12.85 7.69
C GLN A 193 7.72 -11.43 7.56
N VAL A 194 7.40 -10.78 6.44
CA VAL A 194 7.87 -9.43 6.14
C VAL A 194 7.22 -8.42 7.07
N GLN A 195 8.04 -7.54 7.64
CA GLN A 195 7.63 -6.37 8.40
C GLN A 195 8.39 -5.15 7.91
N ILE A 196 7.67 -4.12 7.50
CA ILE A 196 8.21 -2.84 7.06
C ILE A 196 7.71 -1.77 8.03
N THR A 197 8.64 -1.11 8.71
CA THR A 197 8.32 -0.07 9.68
C THR A 197 8.83 1.28 9.21
N ARG A 198 7.95 2.25 9.15
CA ARG A 198 8.23 3.66 8.92
C ARG A 198 7.64 4.49 10.08
N PRO A 199 8.01 5.77 10.23
CA PRO A 199 7.42 6.65 11.25
C PRO A 199 5.90 6.75 11.16
N ASP A 200 5.36 6.78 9.94
CA ASP A 200 3.95 7.02 9.61
C ASP A 200 3.13 5.75 9.38
N LEU A 201 3.77 4.59 9.17
CA LEU A 201 3.07 3.34 8.89
C LEU A 201 3.81 2.09 9.37
N LEU A 202 3.06 1.01 9.53
CA LEU A 202 3.53 -0.36 9.66
C LEU A 202 2.90 -1.18 8.54
N ALA A 203 3.71 -1.91 7.79
CA ALA A 203 3.24 -2.83 6.77
C ALA A 203 3.76 -4.24 7.03
N THR A 204 2.91 -5.24 6.85
CA THR A 204 3.23 -6.66 7.04
C THR A 204 2.71 -7.48 5.88
N GLY A 205 3.28 -8.66 5.67
CA GLY A 205 2.88 -9.63 4.65
C GLY A 205 3.86 -10.80 4.62
N ASP A 206 3.60 -11.82 3.81
CA ASP A 206 4.57 -12.89 3.63
C ASP A 206 5.68 -12.52 2.64
N SER A 207 5.40 -11.66 1.67
CA SER A 207 6.41 -11.19 0.73
C SER A 207 6.21 -9.72 0.36
N ALA A 208 7.32 -9.04 0.07
CA ALA A 208 7.33 -7.66 -0.39
C ALA A 208 8.39 -7.45 -1.47
N PHE A 209 8.06 -6.59 -2.42
CA PHE A 209 8.95 -6.03 -3.41
C PHE A 209 8.97 -4.52 -3.25
N MET A 210 10.16 -3.91 -3.25
CA MET A 210 10.33 -2.46 -3.17
C MET A 210 11.29 -2.00 -4.26
N ASP A 211 10.91 -0.94 -4.94
CA ASP A 211 11.72 -0.23 -5.93
C ASP A 211 11.83 1.24 -5.54
N SER A 212 12.93 1.58 -4.89
CA SER A 212 13.18 2.95 -4.45
C SER A 212 13.47 3.91 -5.61
N GLY A 213 13.82 3.38 -6.79
CA GLY A 213 14.04 4.19 -8.00
C GLY A 213 12.73 4.70 -8.61
N HIS A 214 11.63 3.96 -8.42
CA HIS A 214 10.29 4.31 -8.90
C HIS A 214 9.32 4.67 -7.75
N ASP A 215 9.83 4.83 -6.52
CA ASP A 215 9.01 5.15 -5.34
C ASP A 215 7.81 4.19 -5.17
N PHE A 216 8.02 2.90 -5.41
CA PHE A 216 7.00 1.87 -5.43
C PHE A 216 7.32 0.74 -4.45
N ALA A 217 6.27 0.24 -3.78
CA ALA A 217 6.34 -0.99 -3.00
C ALA A 217 5.07 -1.84 -3.21
N ARG A 218 5.23 -3.15 -3.23
CA ARG A 218 4.16 -4.15 -3.33
C ARG A 218 4.28 -5.15 -2.21
N LEU A 219 3.20 -5.35 -1.48
CA LEU A 219 3.08 -6.39 -0.47
C LEU A 219 2.11 -7.47 -0.97
N MET A 220 2.43 -8.72 -0.71
CA MET A 220 1.69 -9.87 -1.21
C MET A 220 1.55 -10.93 -0.12
N ARG A 221 0.55 -11.82 -0.32
CA ARG A 221 0.22 -12.91 0.60
C ARG A 221 -0.12 -12.39 2.00
N GLU A 222 -1.41 -12.13 2.19
CA GLU A 222 -1.98 -11.60 3.42
C GLU A 222 -1.38 -10.26 3.85
N PRO A 223 -1.26 -9.30 2.92
CA PRO A 223 -0.70 -8.01 3.25
C PRO A 223 -1.63 -7.18 4.14
N SER A 224 -1.02 -6.44 5.06
CA SER A 224 -1.70 -5.45 5.90
C SER A 224 -0.87 -4.17 5.98
N VAL A 225 -1.52 -3.03 5.83
CA VAL A 225 -0.92 -1.71 6.04
C VAL A 225 -1.70 -0.98 7.12
N GLN A 226 -1.00 -0.57 8.17
CA GLN A 226 -1.55 0.16 9.29
C GLN A 226 -0.96 1.57 9.31
N GLY A 227 -1.80 2.57 9.10
CA GLY A 227 -1.44 3.96 9.31
C GLY A 227 -1.33 4.26 10.80
N LYS A 228 -0.30 5.03 11.20
CA LYS A 228 -0.09 5.47 12.58
C LYS A 228 -0.64 6.87 12.78
N GLY A 229 -0.98 7.22 14.01
CA GLY A 229 -1.43 8.56 14.39
C GLY A 229 -2.85 8.59 14.95
N THR A 230 -3.40 9.79 15.07
CA THR A 230 -4.71 10.04 15.72
C THR A 230 -5.90 9.43 14.97
N ARG A 231 -5.75 9.15 13.68
CA ARG A 231 -6.74 8.48 12.84
C ARG A 231 -6.13 7.27 12.17
N ALA A 232 -5.76 6.31 13.02
CA ALA A 232 -5.24 5.03 12.59
C ALA A 232 -6.26 4.31 11.68
N PHE A 233 -5.75 3.66 10.64
CA PHE A 233 -6.52 2.78 9.78
C PHE A 233 -5.74 1.48 9.53
N THR A 234 -6.44 0.44 9.19
CA THR A 234 -5.87 -0.82 8.69
C THR A 234 -6.42 -1.08 7.30
N LEU A 235 -5.55 -1.37 6.35
CA LEU A 235 -5.91 -1.79 5.00
C LEU A 235 -5.36 -3.18 4.74
N THR A 236 -6.21 -4.09 4.29
CA THR A 236 -5.84 -5.46 3.89
C THR A 236 -6.36 -5.77 2.50
N GLY A 237 -5.85 -6.83 1.87
CA GLY A 237 -6.26 -7.28 0.55
C GLY A 237 -5.42 -8.47 0.08
N GLY A 238 -5.60 -8.94 -1.15
CA GLY A 238 -4.73 -9.97 -1.74
C GLY A 238 -3.34 -9.45 -2.07
N VAL A 239 -3.26 -8.22 -2.57
CA VAL A 239 -2.04 -7.46 -2.85
C VAL A 239 -2.28 -6.02 -2.42
N ILE A 240 -1.26 -5.39 -1.86
CA ILE A 240 -1.28 -3.95 -1.57
C ILE A 240 -0.12 -3.28 -2.30
N ASP A 241 -0.45 -2.34 -3.17
CA ASP A 241 0.49 -1.47 -3.87
C ASP A 241 0.57 -0.11 -3.19
N VAL A 242 1.77 0.33 -2.88
CA VAL A 242 2.07 1.62 -2.25
C VAL A 242 2.89 2.46 -3.21
N TYR A 243 2.38 3.62 -3.56
CA TYR A 243 3.03 4.61 -4.40
C TYR A 243 3.41 5.81 -3.56
N SER A 244 4.66 6.20 -3.65
CA SER A 244 5.20 7.35 -2.92
C SER A 244 5.67 8.42 -3.92
N ARG A 245 5.79 9.66 -3.46
CA ARG A 245 6.48 10.73 -4.15
C ARG A 245 7.13 11.64 -3.12
N ASN A 246 8.38 12.01 -3.35
CA ASN A 246 9.13 12.86 -2.42
C ASN A 246 9.07 12.28 -0.98
N ARG A 247 9.19 10.96 -0.84
CA ARG A 247 9.15 10.21 0.44
C ARG A 247 7.81 10.22 1.18
N GLN A 248 6.77 10.77 0.59
CA GLN A 248 5.42 10.73 1.13
C GLN A 248 4.58 9.71 0.37
N VAL A 249 3.78 8.94 1.09
CA VAL A 249 2.81 8.06 0.46
C VAL A 249 1.72 8.92 -0.18
N GLU A 250 1.52 8.75 -1.49
CA GLU A 250 0.47 9.46 -2.25
C GLU A 250 -0.74 8.56 -2.51
N ARG A 251 -0.52 7.26 -2.66
CA ARG A 251 -1.57 6.33 -3.03
C ARG A 251 -1.30 4.93 -2.47
N VAL A 252 -2.33 4.29 -1.95
CA VAL A 252 -2.29 2.89 -1.53
C VAL A 252 -3.48 2.16 -2.15
N VAL A 253 -3.23 1.07 -2.86
CA VAL A 253 -4.26 0.28 -3.54
C VAL A 253 -4.25 -1.14 -3.00
N ALA A 254 -5.40 -1.60 -2.51
CA ALA A 254 -5.60 -2.99 -2.10
C ALA A 254 -6.50 -3.69 -3.11
N THR A 255 -6.06 -4.84 -3.65
CA THR A 255 -6.81 -5.65 -4.63
C THR A 255 -6.26 -7.07 -4.71
N PRO A 256 -7.05 -8.13 -4.95
CA PRO A 256 -8.50 -8.16 -4.73
C PRO A 256 -8.85 -8.21 -3.24
N LYS A 257 -10.14 -8.17 -2.92
CA LYS A 257 -10.67 -8.27 -1.56
C LYS A 257 -10.15 -7.17 -0.64
N GLY A 258 -10.22 -5.91 -1.12
CA GLY A 258 -9.83 -4.76 -0.33
C GLY A 258 -10.74 -4.59 0.90
N HIS A 259 -10.13 -4.41 2.07
CA HIS A 259 -10.83 -4.13 3.31
C HIS A 259 -10.07 -3.05 4.08
N ALA A 260 -10.71 -1.92 4.28
CA ALA A 260 -10.17 -0.80 5.04
C ALA A 260 -11.01 -0.59 6.31
N LEU A 261 -10.35 -0.58 7.45
CA LEU A 261 -10.98 -0.42 8.76
C LEU A 261 -10.39 0.78 9.47
N SER A 262 -11.24 1.67 9.95
CA SER A 262 -10.92 2.75 10.87
C SER A 262 -11.84 2.71 12.09
N LYS A 263 -11.67 3.63 13.03
CA LYS A 263 -12.49 3.67 14.25
C LYS A 263 -14.00 3.74 13.98
N ASP A 264 -14.40 4.50 12.96
CA ASP A 264 -15.81 4.86 12.72
C ASP A 264 -16.33 4.40 11.36
N LEU A 265 -15.47 3.76 10.53
CA LEU A 265 -15.81 3.36 9.17
C LEU A 265 -15.08 2.08 8.79
N GLU A 266 -15.82 1.13 8.26
CA GLU A 266 -15.35 -0.06 7.58
C GLU A 266 -15.73 0.07 6.10
N LEU A 267 -14.77 -0.19 5.19
CA LEU A 267 -14.96 -0.15 3.76
C LEU A 267 -14.53 -1.49 3.17
N VAL A 268 -15.45 -2.18 2.52
CA VAL A 268 -15.22 -3.48 1.90
C VAL A 268 -15.55 -3.41 0.41
N ALA A 269 -14.62 -3.83 -0.43
CA ALA A 269 -14.79 -3.90 -1.87
C ALA A 269 -13.77 -4.85 -2.50
N ASP A 270 -13.94 -5.13 -3.79
CA ASP A 270 -12.94 -5.89 -4.54
C ASP A 270 -11.61 -5.10 -4.63
N SER A 271 -11.70 -3.80 -4.82
CA SER A 271 -10.57 -2.89 -4.88
C SER A 271 -10.84 -1.63 -4.06
N ILE A 272 -9.83 -1.20 -3.30
CA ILE A 272 -9.84 0.05 -2.53
C ILE A 272 -8.61 0.87 -2.90
N ASP A 273 -8.80 2.13 -3.30
CA ASP A 273 -7.76 3.11 -3.63
C ASP A 273 -7.81 4.25 -2.61
N LEU A 274 -6.82 4.34 -1.76
CA LEU A 274 -6.64 5.41 -0.78
C LEU A 274 -5.67 6.45 -1.33
N ARG A 275 -6.10 7.69 -1.46
CA ARG A 275 -5.28 8.82 -1.92
C ARG A 275 -4.92 9.73 -0.77
N MET A 276 -3.62 9.96 -0.63
CA MET A 276 -3.02 10.67 0.49
C MET A 276 -2.37 11.98 0.03
N GLN A 277 -2.34 12.96 0.89
CA GLN A 277 -1.56 14.17 0.73
C GLN A 277 -1.00 14.58 2.10
N SER A 278 0.30 14.82 2.18
CA SER A 278 0.98 15.15 3.46
C SER A 278 0.65 14.13 4.57
N ASN A 279 0.68 12.83 4.22
CA ASN A 279 0.33 11.71 5.10
C ASN A 279 -1.11 11.74 5.65
N GLN A 280 -2.00 12.51 5.03
CA GLN A 280 -3.41 12.58 5.38
C GLN A 280 -4.26 12.01 4.25
N LEU A 281 -5.22 11.15 4.60
CA LEU A 281 -6.18 10.62 3.65
C LEU A 281 -7.08 11.73 3.12
N GLN A 282 -7.12 11.89 1.79
CA GLN A 282 -7.92 12.91 1.11
C GLN A 282 -9.11 12.33 0.36
N ARG A 283 -9.00 11.07 -0.08
CA ARG A 283 -10.04 10.39 -0.84
C ARG A 283 -9.89 8.89 -0.70
N ALA A 284 -11.00 8.19 -0.56
CA ALA A 284 -11.08 6.74 -0.60
C ALA A 284 -12.07 6.32 -1.69
N ILE A 285 -11.64 5.47 -2.61
CA ILE A 285 -12.48 4.95 -3.69
C ILE A 285 -12.55 3.44 -3.55
N ALA A 286 -13.75 2.88 -3.53
CA ALA A 286 -14.00 1.46 -3.43
C ALA A 286 -14.86 1.00 -4.61
N TRP A 287 -14.44 -0.07 -5.30
CA TRP A 287 -15.16 -0.59 -6.47
C TRP A 287 -14.77 -2.05 -6.76
N GLY A 288 -15.42 -2.68 -7.72
CA GLY A 288 -15.04 -3.98 -8.25
C GLY A 288 -16.21 -4.77 -8.83
N VAL A 289 -15.99 -6.08 -9.02
CA VAL A 289 -17.02 -6.99 -9.55
C VAL A 289 -18.14 -7.19 -8.53
N GLY A 290 -17.83 -7.24 -7.23
CA GLY A 290 -18.77 -7.18 -6.13
C GLY A 290 -19.16 -5.73 -5.83
N ARG A 291 -20.22 -5.55 -5.05
CA ARG A 291 -20.64 -4.21 -4.59
C ARG A 291 -19.70 -3.71 -3.51
N ALA A 292 -19.44 -2.40 -3.52
CA ALA A 292 -18.73 -1.75 -2.43
C ALA A 292 -19.67 -1.49 -1.25
N HIS A 293 -19.21 -1.75 -0.04
CA HIS A 293 -19.92 -1.53 1.22
C HIS A 293 -19.12 -0.54 2.08
N ALA A 294 -19.79 0.50 2.56
CA ALA A 294 -19.28 1.41 3.58
C ALA A 294 -20.18 1.28 4.82
N ILE A 295 -19.62 0.76 5.91
CA ILE A 295 -20.35 0.37 7.11
C ILE A 295 -19.87 1.24 8.28
N SER A 296 -20.78 1.81 9.01
CA SER A 296 -20.56 2.48 10.28
C SER A 296 -21.60 2.00 11.31
N PRO A 297 -21.43 2.25 12.62
CA PRO A 297 -22.30 1.69 13.65
C PRO A 297 -23.79 2.01 13.46
N ASP A 298 -24.10 3.12 12.84
CA ASP A 298 -25.47 3.63 12.69
C ASP A 298 -26.00 3.62 11.25
N ARG A 299 -25.16 3.30 10.25
CA ARG A 299 -25.52 3.35 8.83
C ARG A 299 -24.69 2.44 7.95
N GLU A 300 -25.25 2.08 6.80
CA GLU A 300 -24.58 1.32 5.75
C GLU A 300 -24.91 1.94 4.38
N ILE A 301 -23.91 1.98 3.51
CA ILE A 301 -24.03 2.40 2.11
C ILE A 301 -23.51 1.28 1.22
N ILE A 302 -24.27 0.91 0.20
CA ILE A 302 -23.94 -0.14 -0.75
C ILE A 302 -24.12 0.41 -2.17
N ALA A 303 -23.11 0.24 -3.04
CA ALA A 303 -23.18 0.63 -4.44
C ALA A 303 -22.19 -0.17 -5.30
N ASP A 304 -22.23 -0.06 -6.62
CA ASP A 304 -21.19 -0.65 -7.49
C ASP A 304 -19.83 0.02 -7.24
N SER A 305 -19.84 1.31 -6.92
CA SER A 305 -18.65 2.01 -6.42
C SER A 305 -19.01 3.09 -5.39
N ILE A 306 -18.12 3.31 -4.45
CA ILE A 306 -18.22 4.35 -3.41
C ILE A 306 -16.98 5.24 -3.52
N ASP A 307 -17.18 6.55 -3.54
CA ASP A 307 -16.15 7.57 -3.60
C ASP A 307 -16.34 8.54 -2.44
N ALA A 308 -15.46 8.48 -1.46
CA ALA A 308 -15.47 9.34 -0.29
C ALA A 308 -14.39 10.41 -0.39
N ILE A 309 -14.79 11.67 -0.39
CA ILE A 309 -13.92 12.84 -0.40
C ILE A 309 -13.78 13.34 1.04
N MET A 310 -12.54 13.35 1.54
CA MET A 310 -12.26 13.62 2.95
C MET A 310 -11.03 14.49 3.17
N PRO A 311 -11.07 15.77 2.74
CA PRO A 311 -9.95 16.69 2.92
C PRO A 311 -9.56 16.82 4.40
N GLY A 312 -8.25 16.64 4.68
CA GLY A 312 -7.75 16.64 6.05
C GLY A 312 -8.32 15.51 6.91
N GLN A 313 -8.60 14.36 6.29
CA GLN A 313 -9.19 13.16 6.95
C GLN A 313 -10.59 13.38 7.52
N ARG A 314 -11.35 14.36 7.03
CA ARG A 314 -12.73 14.60 7.41
C ARG A 314 -13.63 14.38 6.21
N VAL A 315 -14.61 13.50 6.36
CA VAL A 315 -15.60 13.25 5.30
C VAL A 315 -16.35 14.56 5.00
N ARG A 316 -16.27 14.98 3.74
CA ARG A 316 -16.99 16.12 3.20
C ARG A 316 -18.12 15.68 2.29
N GLU A 317 -17.90 14.63 1.53
CA GLU A 317 -18.84 14.13 0.55
C GLU A 317 -18.63 12.63 0.36
N VAL A 318 -19.73 11.89 0.23
CA VAL A 318 -19.72 10.47 -0.14
C VAL A 318 -20.65 10.30 -1.34
N ARG A 319 -20.13 9.72 -2.41
CA ARG A 319 -20.87 9.37 -3.62
C ARG A 319 -20.98 7.87 -3.75
N ALA A 320 -22.17 7.36 -3.72
CA ALA A 320 -22.50 5.97 -4.03
C ALA A 320 -23.02 5.92 -5.46
N LEU A 321 -22.31 5.25 -6.36
CA LEU A 321 -22.55 5.31 -7.80
C LEU A 321 -23.01 3.96 -8.32
N ARG A 322 -24.08 3.96 -9.04
CA ARG A 322 -24.81 2.82 -9.64
C ARG A 322 -25.39 1.87 -8.59
N ASN A 323 -26.67 1.58 -8.74
CA ASN A 323 -27.42 0.72 -7.82
C ASN A 323 -27.24 1.12 -6.35
N ALA A 324 -27.24 2.41 -6.07
CA ALA A 324 -26.96 2.93 -4.75
C ALA A 324 -28.11 2.64 -3.77
N TYR A 325 -27.74 2.18 -2.58
CA TYR A 325 -28.61 1.95 -1.44
C TYR A 325 -27.93 2.43 -0.16
N ALA A 326 -28.65 3.16 0.64
CA ALA A 326 -28.20 3.64 1.93
C ALA A 326 -29.24 3.34 2.98
N GLU A 327 -28.81 2.85 4.16
CA GLU A 327 -29.70 2.67 5.30
C GLU A 327 -29.09 3.25 6.57
N SER A 328 -29.93 3.67 7.50
CA SER A 328 -29.51 4.19 8.81
C SER A 328 -30.49 3.80 9.91
N ASN A 329 -30.03 3.81 11.14
CA ASN A 329 -30.91 3.71 12.28
C ASN A 329 -31.87 4.92 12.29
N PRO A 330 -33.15 4.73 12.65
CA PRO A 330 -34.07 5.83 12.79
C PRO A 330 -33.66 6.77 13.94
N ASP A 331 -34.22 7.97 13.95
CA ASP A 331 -33.95 8.96 15.01
C ASP A 331 -34.15 8.39 16.41
N SER A 332 -33.36 8.86 17.37
CA SER A 332 -33.32 8.37 18.77
C SER A 332 -34.63 8.42 19.54
N GLY A 333 -35.66 9.04 19.00
CA GLY A 333 -37.00 9.08 19.58
C GLY A 333 -38.01 8.14 18.90
N VAL A 334 -37.58 7.37 17.91
CA VAL A 334 -38.40 6.41 17.14
C VAL A 334 -38.14 5.00 17.64
N VAL A 335 -39.16 4.32 18.11
CA VAL A 335 -39.09 2.90 18.49
C VAL A 335 -39.54 2.07 17.28
N SER A 336 -38.56 1.54 16.55
CA SER A 336 -38.79 0.70 15.38
C SER A 336 -37.70 -0.32 15.20
N SER A 337 -38.07 -1.51 14.71
CA SER A 337 -37.10 -2.54 14.26
C SER A 337 -36.65 -2.38 12.80
N GLN A 338 -37.28 -1.47 12.06
CA GLN A 338 -36.91 -1.18 10.67
C GLN A 338 -35.93 -0.01 10.63
N ARG A 339 -34.99 -0.06 9.69
CA ARG A 339 -34.09 1.06 9.38
C ARG A 339 -34.73 2.02 8.39
N ASP A 340 -34.37 3.27 8.50
CA ASP A 340 -34.61 4.24 7.44
C ASP A 340 -33.71 3.90 6.24
N TRP A 341 -34.22 4.06 5.02
CA TRP A 341 -33.41 3.75 3.85
C TRP A 341 -33.72 4.65 2.66
N MET A 342 -32.76 4.73 1.76
CA MET A 342 -32.85 5.43 0.49
C MET A 342 -32.18 4.60 -0.61
N SER A 343 -32.71 4.65 -1.83
CA SER A 343 -32.13 4.01 -3.00
C SER A 343 -32.27 4.88 -4.25
N GLY A 344 -31.34 4.67 -5.19
CA GLY A 344 -31.34 5.34 -6.50
C GLY A 344 -30.23 4.80 -7.38
N ASP A 345 -30.10 5.33 -8.58
CA ASP A 345 -28.95 5.03 -9.43
C ASP A 345 -27.68 5.63 -8.81
N THR A 346 -27.81 6.80 -8.19
CA THR A 346 -26.73 7.49 -7.46
C THR A 346 -27.27 8.07 -6.16
N ILE A 347 -26.48 8.01 -5.09
CA ILE A 347 -26.73 8.73 -3.83
C ILE A 347 -25.48 9.56 -3.53
N VAL A 348 -25.68 10.87 -3.27
CA VAL A 348 -24.63 11.78 -2.83
C VAL A 348 -25.00 12.33 -1.47
N ALA A 349 -24.12 12.15 -0.50
CA ALA A 349 -24.26 12.69 0.86
C ALA A 349 -23.23 13.78 1.10
N HIS A 350 -23.68 14.97 1.44
CA HIS A 350 -22.86 16.11 1.82
C HIS A 350 -22.83 16.27 3.33
N PHE A 351 -21.63 16.53 3.86
CA PHE A 351 -21.39 16.67 5.29
C PHE A 351 -20.99 18.11 5.64
N ASP A 352 -21.36 18.55 6.82
CA ASP A 352 -20.98 19.88 7.31
C ASP A 352 -19.46 20.01 7.42
N SER A 353 -18.95 21.10 6.90
CA SER A 353 -17.60 21.56 7.18
C SER A 353 -17.61 22.18 8.57
N LEU A 354 -17.33 21.41 9.61
CA LEU A 354 -17.20 21.96 10.95
C LEU A 354 -16.03 22.97 10.96
N VAL A 355 -16.37 24.24 10.96
CA VAL A 355 -15.46 25.35 11.20
C VAL A 355 -15.23 25.40 12.70
N GLY A 356 -14.14 24.79 13.18
CA GLY A 356 -13.78 24.82 14.60
C GLY A 356 -12.61 23.90 14.92
N THR A 357 -11.92 24.21 15.98
CA THR A 357 -10.73 23.47 16.49
C THR A 357 -11.07 22.12 17.10
N ASP A 358 -12.36 21.76 17.23
CA ASP A 358 -12.78 20.47 17.77
C ASP A 358 -12.69 19.36 16.72
N THR A 359 -11.55 18.64 16.76
CA THR A 359 -11.28 17.50 15.90
C THR A 359 -12.02 16.22 16.32
N SER A 360 -12.70 16.22 17.45
CA SER A 360 -13.37 15.06 18.03
C SER A 360 -14.82 14.88 17.57
N SER A 361 -15.44 15.93 17.01
CA SER A 361 -16.83 15.88 16.57
C SER A 361 -17.01 15.07 15.29
N LYS A 362 -17.98 14.15 15.28
CA LYS A 362 -18.35 13.37 14.07
C LYS A 362 -18.94 14.31 13.00
N PRO A 363 -18.57 14.11 11.71
CA PRO A 363 -19.22 14.84 10.61
C PRO A 363 -20.74 14.62 10.62
N ARG A 364 -21.51 15.70 10.49
CA ARG A 364 -22.98 15.63 10.42
C ARG A 364 -23.40 15.72 8.95
N ILE A 365 -24.38 14.91 8.57
CA ILE A 365 -24.97 15.02 7.24
C ILE A 365 -25.77 16.33 7.18
N ARG A 366 -25.53 17.10 6.12
CA ARG A 366 -26.25 18.32 5.79
C ARG A 366 -27.34 18.05 4.74
N GLU A 367 -27.01 17.23 3.76
CA GLU A 367 -27.87 16.99 2.59
C GLU A 367 -27.60 15.59 2.03
N ILE A 368 -28.64 14.91 1.57
CA ILE A 368 -28.55 13.68 0.82
C ILE A 368 -29.41 13.80 -0.44
N VAL A 369 -28.80 13.58 -1.60
CA VAL A 369 -29.51 13.58 -2.88
C VAL A 369 -29.46 12.17 -3.48
N ALA A 370 -30.61 11.59 -3.76
CA ALA A 370 -30.74 10.37 -4.54
C ALA A 370 -31.27 10.70 -5.92
N GLU A 371 -30.60 10.21 -6.95
CA GLU A 371 -30.96 10.43 -8.35
C GLU A 371 -31.17 9.10 -9.08
N GLY A 372 -32.11 9.09 -10.05
CA GLY A 372 -32.42 7.93 -10.88
C GLY A 372 -33.26 6.90 -10.15
N ASN A 373 -34.57 6.80 -10.45
CA ASN A 373 -35.51 5.88 -9.76
C ASN A 373 -35.45 5.96 -8.22
N ALA A 374 -35.29 7.18 -7.74
CA ALA A 374 -35.08 7.44 -6.31
C ALA A 374 -36.27 7.00 -5.48
N ARG A 375 -36.01 6.36 -4.35
CA ARG A 375 -36.99 5.92 -3.34
C ARG A 375 -36.42 6.16 -1.96
N SER A 376 -37.29 6.55 -1.02
CA SER A 376 -36.92 6.76 0.37
C SER A 376 -38.02 6.29 1.29
N PHE A 377 -37.62 5.66 2.38
CA PHE A 377 -38.46 5.29 3.53
C PHE A 377 -37.83 5.92 4.77
N TYR A 378 -38.60 6.77 5.44
CA TYR A 378 -38.14 7.52 6.59
C TYR A 378 -39.20 7.51 7.70
N GLN A 379 -38.76 7.33 8.93
CA GLN A 379 -39.61 7.25 10.11
C GLN A 379 -39.46 8.50 10.98
N MET A 380 -40.56 9.07 11.41
CA MET A 380 -40.59 10.26 12.24
C MET A 380 -41.23 9.96 13.57
N LYS A 381 -40.76 10.62 14.63
CA LYS A 381 -41.36 10.55 15.95
C LYS A 381 -42.78 11.09 15.88
N ASN A 382 -43.73 10.33 16.39
CA ASN A 382 -45.09 10.82 16.54
C ASN A 382 -45.20 11.86 17.66
N SER A 383 -45.93 12.95 17.40
CA SER A 383 -46.22 14.01 18.37
C SER A 383 -47.12 13.57 19.55
N LYS A 384 -47.78 12.42 19.39
CA LYS A 384 -48.81 11.93 20.33
C LYS A 384 -48.30 11.10 21.51
N GLY A 385 -46.97 10.91 21.64
CA GLY A 385 -46.34 10.26 22.78
C GLY A 385 -45.27 9.23 22.46
N PRO A 386 -44.42 8.85 23.43
CA PRO A 386 -43.24 8.01 23.17
C PRO A 386 -43.53 6.51 22.97
N GLN A 387 -44.75 6.04 23.12
CA GLN A 387 -45.16 4.63 23.01
C GLN A 387 -46.05 4.37 21.78
N THR A 388 -46.16 5.32 20.86
CA THR A 388 -46.96 5.18 19.66
C THR A 388 -46.06 4.79 18.48
N GLU A 389 -46.60 4.00 17.54
CA GLU A 389 -45.93 3.68 16.30
C GLU A 389 -45.43 4.96 15.61
N PRO A 390 -44.27 4.92 14.90
CA PRO A 390 -43.78 6.09 14.21
C PRO A 390 -44.67 6.49 13.03
N THR A 391 -44.65 7.76 12.68
CA THR A 391 -45.14 8.22 11.39
C THR A 391 -44.16 7.80 10.33
N VAL A 392 -44.64 7.13 9.27
CA VAL A 392 -43.85 6.60 8.18
C VAL A 392 -44.07 7.44 6.94
N ASN A 393 -42.99 7.88 6.31
CA ASN A 393 -42.99 8.56 5.03
C ASN A 393 -42.29 7.71 3.99
N TYR A 394 -43.01 7.27 2.95
CA TYR A 394 -42.46 6.58 1.79
C TYR A 394 -42.69 7.46 0.56
N VAL A 395 -41.59 7.80 -0.13
CA VAL A 395 -41.63 8.61 -1.34
C VAL A 395 -40.81 7.99 -2.46
N ARG A 396 -41.20 8.27 -3.72
CA ARG A 396 -40.45 7.93 -4.90
C ARG A 396 -40.55 9.05 -5.94
N GLY A 397 -39.50 9.21 -6.72
CA GLY A 397 -39.43 10.18 -7.82
C GLY A 397 -38.17 9.94 -8.67
N ARG A 398 -37.84 10.85 -9.55
CA ARG A 398 -36.59 10.83 -10.29
C ARG A 398 -35.42 11.29 -9.37
N ILE A 399 -35.70 12.34 -8.60
CA ILE A 399 -34.73 12.89 -7.63
C ILE A 399 -35.43 13.04 -6.27
N ILE A 400 -34.77 12.65 -5.22
CA ILE A 400 -35.14 12.92 -3.83
C ILE A 400 -33.99 13.66 -3.19
N ASP A 401 -34.26 14.86 -2.70
CA ASP A 401 -33.32 15.71 -1.97
C ASP A 401 -33.80 15.85 -0.52
N ILE A 402 -32.94 15.48 0.44
CA ILE A 402 -33.22 15.56 1.88
C ILE A 402 -32.21 16.50 2.53
N ILE A 403 -32.71 17.59 3.10
CA ILE A 403 -31.92 18.57 3.85
C ILE A 403 -32.09 18.29 5.34
N PHE A 404 -30.97 18.30 6.06
CA PHE A 404 -30.90 18.08 7.49
C PHE A 404 -30.54 19.38 8.23
N GLU A 405 -31.25 19.68 9.30
CA GLU A 405 -30.93 20.73 10.25
C GLU A 405 -30.84 20.13 11.65
N ASN A 406 -29.76 20.41 12.37
CA ASN A 406 -29.51 19.87 13.72
C ASN A 406 -29.62 18.32 13.77
N ALA A 407 -29.12 17.64 12.73
CA ALA A 407 -29.18 16.19 12.55
C ALA A 407 -30.61 15.61 12.43
N LYS A 408 -31.61 16.44 12.12
CA LYS A 408 -32.99 16.03 11.85
C LYS A 408 -33.36 16.41 10.43
N VAL A 409 -34.23 15.62 9.81
CA VAL A 409 -34.79 15.96 8.50
C VAL A 409 -35.57 17.25 8.61
N ALA A 410 -35.16 18.28 7.87
CA ALA A 410 -35.84 19.58 7.79
C ALA A 410 -36.73 19.63 6.57
N THR A 411 -36.26 19.21 5.40
CA THR A 411 -37.00 19.29 4.15
C THR A 411 -36.75 18.03 3.30
N VAL A 412 -37.81 17.53 2.66
CA VAL A 412 -37.75 16.48 1.65
C VAL A 412 -38.38 17.02 0.37
N THR A 413 -37.57 17.14 -0.67
CA THR A 413 -38.01 17.58 -1.99
C THR A 413 -37.99 16.39 -2.95
N VAL A 414 -39.11 16.13 -3.61
CA VAL A 414 -39.23 15.06 -4.61
C VAL A 414 -39.54 15.67 -5.97
N THR A 415 -38.68 15.40 -6.94
CA THR A 415 -38.79 15.99 -8.28
C THR A 415 -39.09 14.91 -9.33
N ASP A 416 -39.94 15.23 -10.29
CA ASP A 416 -40.38 14.41 -11.42
C ASP A 416 -41.01 13.06 -11.03
N LYS A 417 -42.25 12.89 -11.44
CA LYS A 417 -43.09 11.71 -11.19
C LYS A 417 -43.17 11.39 -9.68
N ALA A 418 -43.26 12.45 -8.88
CA ALA A 418 -43.33 12.34 -7.43
C ALA A 418 -44.60 11.61 -6.99
N THR A 419 -44.42 10.58 -6.19
CA THR A 419 -45.50 9.87 -5.48
C THR A 419 -45.03 9.57 -4.08
N GLY A 420 -45.92 9.69 -3.10
CA GLY A 420 -45.57 9.40 -1.71
C GLY A 420 -46.80 8.96 -0.92
N VAL A 421 -46.54 8.31 0.20
CA VAL A 421 -47.52 7.90 1.19
C VAL A 421 -46.99 8.30 2.57
N LEU A 422 -47.80 9.06 3.30
CA LEU A 422 -47.55 9.36 4.71
C LEU A 422 -48.55 8.53 5.54
N ILE A 423 -48.05 7.71 6.42
CA ILE A 423 -48.87 6.87 7.35
C ILE A 423 -48.66 7.39 8.73
N GLU A 424 -49.72 7.95 9.31
CA GLU A 424 -49.75 8.33 10.73
C GLU A 424 -50.41 7.24 11.54
N PRO A 425 -49.90 6.92 12.76
CA PRO A 425 -50.56 5.97 13.65
C PRO A 425 -51.91 6.52 14.07
N ALA A 426 -52.90 5.62 14.19
CA ALA A 426 -54.21 5.96 14.69
C ALA A 426 -54.09 6.55 16.11
N ALA A 427 -54.88 7.59 16.41
CA ALA A 427 -54.97 8.10 17.76
C ALA A 427 -55.44 6.96 18.69
N ALA A 428 -54.74 6.75 19.82
CA ALA A 428 -55.18 5.82 20.84
C ALA A 428 -56.61 6.22 21.22
N SER A 429 -57.60 5.36 20.99
CA SER A 429 -58.96 5.59 21.40
C SER A 429 -58.95 5.69 22.94
N THR A 430 -59.17 6.89 23.47
CA THR A 430 -59.48 7.09 24.89
C THR A 430 -60.71 6.26 25.20
N GLY A 431 -60.51 5.25 26.08
CA GLY A 431 -61.48 4.20 26.35
C GLY A 431 -62.87 4.67 26.56
N GLU A 432 -63.75 4.30 25.67
CA GLU A 432 -65.17 4.27 25.88
C GLU A 432 -65.56 2.89 26.45
N LYS A 433 -66.28 2.88 27.57
CA LYS A 433 -66.73 1.65 28.25
C LYS A 433 -67.48 0.71 27.33
N PRO A 434 -67.41 -0.60 27.53
CA PRO A 434 -68.06 -1.55 26.64
C PRO A 434 -69.58 -1.50 26.84
N GLY A 435 -70.27 -0.98 25.86
CA GLY A 435 -71.72 -1.00 25.75
C GLY A 435 -72.10 -1.46 24.33
N ALA A 436 -72.73 -2.64 24.29
CA ALA A 436 -73.54 -3.20 23.19
C ALA A 436 -72.79 -3.65 21.91
N VAL A 437 -72.88 -4.94 21.67
CA VAL A 437 -72.54 -5.67 20.47
C VAL A 437 -73.37 -5.17 19.27
N PRO A 438 -72.78 -4.86 18.13
CA PRO A 438 -73.36 -5.12 16.81
C PRO A 438 -72.47 -5.96 15.92
N THR A 439 -73.12 -6.89 15.33
CA THR A 439 -72.91 -7.74 14.18
C THR A 439 -71.70 -7.48 13.26
N LYS A 440 -71.07 -8.59 12.95
CA LYS A 440 -70.02 -8.86 11.98
C LYS A 440 -70.04 -8.01 10.71
N THR A 441 -69.05 -7.20 10.54
CA THR A 441 -68.58 -6.78 9.20
C THR A 441 -67.17 -7.28 9.00
N LYS A 442 -66.98 -7.91 7.84
CA LYS A 442 -65.74 -8.54 7.40
C LYS A 442 -64.58 -7.52 7.36
N PRO A 443 -63.36 -7.80 7.94
CA PRO A 443 -62.24 -6.86 7.87
C PRO A 443 -61.79 -6.65 6.42
N PRO A 444 -61.34 -5.47 6.03
CA PRO A 444 -60.67 -5.29 4.77
C PRO A 444 -59.31 -5.99 4.80
N ALA A 445 -58.94 -6.59 3.65
CA ALA A 445 -57.72 -7.34 3.47
C ALA A 445 -56.49 -6.51 3.87
N THR A 446 -55.71 -7.03 4.79
CA THR A 446 -54.41 -6.48 5.16
C THR A 446 -53.50 -6.50 3.95
N VAL A 447 -53.18 -5.34 3.40
CA VAL A 447 -52.17 -5.19 2.37
C VAL A 447 -50.81 -5.43 3.03
N LYS A 448 -50.27 -6.60 2.76
CA LYS A 448 -48.91 -6.97 3.16
C LYS A 448 -47.95 -6.00 2.47
N PRO A 449 -47.06 -5.28 3.21
CA PRO A 449 -46.04 -4.47 2.55
C PRO A 449 -45.22 -5.33 1.61
N PRO A 450 -44.78 -4.81 0.44
CA PRO A 450 -43.95 -5.55 -0.48
C PRO A 450 -42.69 -6.00 0.23
N ALA A 451 -42.36 -7.28 0.09
CA ALA A 451 -41.15 -7.86 0.65
C ALA A 451 -39.93 -7.08 0.14
N VAL A 452 -39.16 -6.54 1.05
CA VAL A 452 -37.86 -5.94 0.75
C VAL A 452 -36.99 -7.08 0.21
N VAL A 453 -36.78 -7.10 -1.11
CA VAL A 453 -35.82 -7.99 -1.75
C VAL A 453 -34.44 -7.46 -1.40
N ARG A 454 -33.84 -7.96 -0.32
CA ARG A 454 -32.41 -7.79 -0.08
C ARG A 454 -31.69 -8.54 -1.21
N PRO A 455 -30.71 -7.94 -1.89
CA PRO A 455 -29.87 -8.69 -2.80
C PRO A 455 -29.17 -9.80 -1.98
N PRO A 456 -28.98 -11.01 -2.59
CA PRO A 456 -28.36 -12.13 -1.88
C PRO A 456 -26.97 -11.73 -1.41
N VAL A 457 -26.71 -11.94 -0.12
CA VAL A 457 -25.38 -11.89 0.45
C VAL A 457 -24.66 -13.12 -0.09
N VAL A 458 -23.72 -12.90 -0.98
CA VAL A 458 -22.81 -13.96 -1.42
C VAL A 458 -21.82 -14.18 -0.26
N PRO A 459 -21.72 -15.39 0.30
CA PRO A 459 -20.70 -15.67 1.30
C PRO A 459 -19.31 -15.52 0.67
N LEU A 460 -18.43 -14.85 1.35
CA LEU A 460 -17.00 -14.66 1.01
C LEU A 460 -16.23 -15.98 1.12
#